data_b2b7ce592b332d7b251f22047f0880e3
#
_entry.id   b2b7ce592b332d7b251f22047f0880e3
#
_cell.length_a   1.000
_cell.length_b   1.000
_cell.length_c   1.000
_cell.angle_alpha   90.00
_cell.angle_beta   90.00
_cell.angle_gamma   90.00
#
_symmetry.space_group_name_H-M   'P 1'
#
loop_
_entity.id
_entity.type
_entity.pdbx_description
1 polymer ?
#
loop_
_entity_poly.entity_id
_entity_poly.type
_entity_poly.pdbx_seq_one_letter_code
_entity_poly.pdbx_strand_id
1 'polypeptide(L)'
;NVAVCDSGPYMISAATFPTYFIKDKGMVSGIYTELDLKIFADVIAPYFHIRSRFVGSEPLCAVTQFYNEAMKSQLPAKGIMVYEIFRKEVGGVPISASLVRKIIRDQGPDHPLLESLLPQTTLSWLRSDEAGPVMEKIRRRSPEAPARGCVTGNGTT
;
A
#
# COMPACT_ATOMS: atom_id res chain seq x y z
N ASN A 1 13.65 19.63 -3.47
CA ASN A 1 14.66 18.80 -2.83
C ASN A 1 13.97 17.73 -2.00
N VAL A 2 14.02 16.48 -2.43
CA VAL A 2 13.46 15.33 -1.74
C VAL A 2 14.59 14.32 -1.53
N ALA A 3 14.74 13.82 -0.31
CA ALA A 3 15.63 12.71 0.00
C ALA A 3 14.77 11.45 0.24
N VAL A 4 15.16 10.34 -0.36
CA VAL A 4 14.53 9.04 -0.12
C VAL A 4 15.42 8.25 0.82
N CYS A 5 14.85 7.83 1.96
CA CYS A 5 15.54 7.01 2.95
C CYS A 5 14.83 5.68 3.10
N ASP A 6 15.59 4.60 3.18
CA ASP A 6 15.06 3.28 3.49
C ASP A 6 14.85 3.18 5.01
N SER A 7 13.66 2.77 5.43
CA SER A 7 13.35 2.55 6.85
C SER A 7 13.90 1.23 7.40
N GLY A 8 14.44 0.36 6.54
CA GLY A 8 14.89 -0.97 6.95
C GLY A 8 13.79 -1.76 7.68
N PRO A 9 14.15 -2.56 8.69
CA PRO A 9 13.20 -3.39 9.44
C PRO A 9 12.45 -2.64 10.55
N TYR A 10 12.51 -1.31 10.61
CA TYR A 10 11.97 -0.52 11.73
C TYR A 10 10.51 -0.12 11.55
N MET A 11 9.97 -0.17 10.33
CA MET A 11 8.57 0.19 10.06
C MET A 11 7.91 -0.81 9.11
N ILE A 12 6.69 -1.22 9.44
CA ILE A 12 5.84 -2.12 8.64
C ILE A 12 6.66 -3.28 8.04
N SER A 13 7.47 -3.89 8.88
CA SER A 13 8.32 -5.02 8.51
C SER A 13 7.79 -6.32 9.10
N ALA A 14 8.34 -7.46 8.69
CA ALA A 14 8.05 -8.74 9.31
C ALA A 14 8.42 -8.79 10.80
N ALA A 15 9.31 -7.90 11.27
CA ALA A 15 9.71 -7.80 12.67
C ALA A 15 8.74 -6.94 13.50
N THR A 16 8.28 -5.80 12.96
CA THR A 16 7.40 -4.85 13.68
C THR A 16 5.92 -5.10 13.43
N PHE A 17 5.57 -5.65 12.27
CA PHE A 17 4.20 -5.92 11.87
C PHE A 17 4.06 -7.25 11.10
N PRO A 18 4.39 -8.41 11.72
CA PRO A 18 4.39 -9.69 11.04
C PRO A 18 3.02 -10.09 10.48
N THR A 19 1.92 -9.72 11.12
CA THR A 19 0.56 -10.04 10.64
C THR A 19 0.17 -9.32 9.36
N TYR A 20 0.82 -8.23 8.99
CA TYR A 20 0.64 -7.60 7.69
C TYR A 20 1.08 -8.52 6.55
N PHE A 21 2.10 -9.36 6.81
CA PHE A 21 2.66 -10.29 5.84
C PHE A 21 2.09 -11.71 5.97
N ILE A 22 1.61 -12.07 7.17
CA ILE A 22 0.99 -13.36 7.48
C ILE A 22 -0.53 -13.12 7.49
N LYS A 23 -1.28 -13.86 6.71
CA LYS A 23 -2.75 -13.72 6.55
C LYS A 23 -3.55 -14.16 7.80
N ASP A 24 -3.04 -13.91 8.98
CA ASP A 24 -3.72 -14.28 10.22
C ASP A 24 -4.69 -13.18 10.65
N LYS A 25 -5.95 -13.55 10.87
CA LYS A 25 -7.07 -12.62 11.09
C LYS A 25 -7.42 -12.44 12.60
N GLY A 26 -6.54 -12.81 13.51
CA GLY A 26 -6.82 -12.81 14.93
C GLY A 26 -6.45 -11.53 15.68
N MET A 27 -6.72 -11.52 17.00
CA MET A 27 -6.39 -10.45 17.98
C MET A 27 -4.92 -9.97 17.93
N VAL A 28 -4.03 -10.79 17.40
CA VAL A 28 -2.61 -10.52 17.22
C VAL A 28 -2.35 -9.32 16.33
N SER A 29 -3.23 -9.02 15.36
CA SER A 29 -3.10 -7.87 14.45
C SER A 29 -3.13 -6.52 15.20
N GLY A 30 -3.93 -6.41 16.25
CA GLY A 30 -4.03 -5.18 17.06
C GLY A 30 -2.74 -4.84 17.78
N ILE A 31 -2.11 -5.85 18.42
CA ILE A 31 -0.86 -5.67 19.18
C ILE A 31 0.29 -5.22 18.28
N TYR A 32 0.43 -5.79 17.10
CA TYR A 32 1.48 -5.39 16.16
C TYR A 32 1.22 -4.01 15.55
N THR A 33 -0.03 -3.65 15.29
CA THR A 33 -0.40 -2.30 14.89
C THR A 33 0.01 -1.28 15.95
N GLU A 34 -0.31 -1.57 17.20
CA GLU A 34 0.05 -0.71 18.34
C GLU A 34 1.56 -0.57 18.49
N LEU A 35 2.32 -1.66 18.40
CA LEU A 35 3.78 -1.65 18.46
C LEU A 35 4.39 -0.79 17.35
N ASP A 36 3.96 -0.99 16.10
CA ASP A 36 4.47 -0.25 14.94
C ASP A 36 4.16 1.25 15.07
N LEU A 37 2.94 1.60 15.46
CA LEU A 37 2.54 2.98 15.68
C LEU A 37 3.28 3.62 16.86
N LYS A 38 3.57 2.88 17.90
CA LYS A 38 4.35 3.35 19.04
C LYS A 38 5.80 3.62 18.65
N ILE A 39 6.44 2.71 17.91
CA ILE A 39 7.80 2.93 17.37
C ILE A 39 7.81 4.19 16.50
N PHE A 40 6.83 4.32 15.60
CA PHE A 40 6.73 5.49 14.75
C PHE A 40 6.57 6.78 15.56
N ALA A 41 5.61 6.81 16.51
CA ALA A 41 5.28 8.03 17.25
C ALA A 41 6.32 8.44 18.28
N ASP A 42 6.94 7.47 18.97
CA ASP A 42 7.83 7.75 20.10
C ASP A 42 9.31 7.82 19.68
N VAL A 43 9.68 7.24 18.52
CA VAL A 43 11.08 7.19 18.08
C VAL A 43 11.27 7.94 16.75
N ILE A 44 10.55 7.52 15.70
CA ILE A 44 10.80 8.00 14.33
C ILE A 44 10.30 9.44 14.15
N ALA A 45 9.06 9.71 14.53
CA ALA A 45 8.46 11.02 14.33
C ALA A 45 9.19 12.14 15.08
N PRO A 46 9.61 11.99 16.34
CA PRO A 46 10.43 12.99 17.03
C PRO A 46 11.79 13.21 16.37
N TYR A 47 12.47 12.11 15.97
CA TYR A 47 13.80 12.20 15.34
C TYR A 47 13.79 13.01 14.03
N PHE A 48 12.76 12.81 13.22
CA PHE A 48 12.60 13.51 11.93
C PHE A 48 11.70 14.74 12.01
N HIS A 49 11.26 15.15 13.21
CA HIS A 49 10.31 16.26 13.41
C HIS A 49 9.01 16.12 12.61
N ILE A 50 8.50 14.88 12.48
CA ILE A 50 7.27 14.59 11.72
C ILE A 50 6.06 15.04 12.54
N ARG A 51 5.23 15.91 11.96
CA ARG A 51 3.98 16.41 12.56
C ARG A 51 2.73 15.99 11.80
N SER A 52 2.92 15.38 10.64
CA SER A 52 1.80 14.91 9.80
C SER A 52 2.15 13.63 9.09
N ARG A 53 1.15 12.78 8.89
CA ARG A 53 1.25 11.54 8.11
C ARG A 53 0.12 11.47 7.10
N PHE A 54 0.46 11.19 5.86
CA PHE A 54 -0.50 11.04 4.78
C PHE A 54 -0.68 9.57 4.45
N VAL A 55 -1.93 9.12 4.34
CA VAL A 55 -2.28 7.74 4.03
C VAL A 55 -3.35 7.70 2.94
N GLY A 56 -3.31 6.71 2.09
CA GLY A 56 -4.37 6.49 1.11
C GLY A 56 -5.57 5.78 1.75
N SER A 57 -6.79 6.14 1.34
CA SER A 57 -7.96 5.34 1.69
C SER A 57 -7.83 3.92 1.15
N GLU A 58 -8.34 2.94 1.90
CA GLU A 58 -8.19 1.53 1.53
C GLU A 58 -9.54 0.80 1.64
N PRO A 59 -10.36 0.85 0.58
CA PRO A 59 -11.67 0.20 0.58
C PRO A 59 -11.61 -1.31 0.39
N LEU A 60 -10.47 -1.85 -0.06
CA LEU A 60 -10.36 -3.25 -0.50
C LEU A 60 -9.59 -4.14 0.48
N CYS A 61 -8.84 -3.57 1.41
CA CYS A 61 -8.00 -4.32 2.35
C CYS A 61 -8.35 -4.01 3.80
N ALA A 62 -9.06 -4.92 4.46
CA ALA A 62 -9.48 -4.76 5.85
C ALA A 62 -8.29 -4.53 6.82
N VAL A 63 -7.14 -5.17 6.56
CA VAL A 63 -5.93 -5.00 7.39
C VAL A 63 -5.40 -3.57 7.28
N THR A 64 -5.29 -3.04 6.07
CA THR A 64 -4.82 -1.67 5.85
C THR A 64 -5.84 -0.65 6.36
N GLN A 65 -7.14 -0.92 6.20
CA GLN A 65 -8.21 -0.07 6.74
C GLN A 65 -8.11 -0.01 8.27
N PHE A 66 -7.98 -1.15 8.93
CA PHE A 66 -7.80 -1.22 10.38
C PHE A 66 -6.56 -0.43 10.85
N TYR A 67 -5.45 -0.54 10.12
CA TYR A 67 -4.22 0.21 10.42
C TYR A 67 -4.44 1.72 10.23
N ASN A 68 -5.14 2.15 9.18
CA ASN A 68 -5.47 3.56 8.97
C ASN A 68 -6.35 4.12 10.11
N GLU A 69 -7.35 3.37 10.57
CA GLU A 69 -8.19 3.76 11.71
C GLU A 69 -7.38 3.87 13.00
N ALA A 70 -6.48 2.91 13.26
CA ALA A 70 -5.59 2.96 14.41
C ALA A 70 -4.67 4.20 14.37
N MET A 71 -4.12 4.55 13.20
CA MET A 71 -3.35 5.78 13.04
C MET A 71 -4.18 7.02 13.37
N LYS A 72 -5.39 7.13 12.82
CA LYS A 72 -6.28 8.28 13.05
C LYS A 72 -6.69 8.43 14.52
N SER A 73 -6.80 7.32 15.25
CA SER A 73 -7.18 7.34 16.68
C SER A 73 -6.00 7.62 17.60
N GLN A 74 -4.80 7.11 17.31
CA GLN A 74 -3.67 7.13 18.25
C GLN A 74 -2.67 8.27 18.02
N LEU A 75 -2.35 8.59 16.76
CA LEU A 75 -1.31 9.56 16.45
C LEU A 75 -1.64 11.01 16.84
N PRO A 76 -2.90 11.50 16.77
CA PRO A 76 -3.22 12.85 17.19
C PRO A 76 -2.88 13.14 18.65
N ALA A 77 -3.03 12.17 19.56
CA ALA A 77 -2.64 12.28 20.95
C ALA A 77 -1.11 12.46 21.14
N LYS A 78 -0.32 12.11 20.13
CA LYS A 78 1.13 12.30 20.07
C LYS A 78 1.54 13.55 19.28
N GLY A 79 0.58 14.42 18.91
CA GLY A 79 0.83 15.64 18.15
C GLY A 79 1.10 15.40 16.64
N ILE A 80 0.72 14.23 16.12
CA ILE A 80 0.92 13.87 14.72
C ILE A 80 -0.44 13.81 14.03
N MET A 81 -0.73 14.73 13.12
CA MET A 81 -1.96 14.76 12.34
C MET A 81 -1.94 13.68 11.26
N VAL A 82 -3.06 12.98 11.09
CA VAL A 82 -3.22 11.97 10.03
C VAL A 82 -4.20 12.48 8.98
N TYR A 83 -3.74 12.55 7.74
CA TYR A 83 -4.54 12.96 6.59
C TYR A 83 -4.80 11.76 5.69
N GLU A 84 -6.05 11.38 5.55
CA GLU A 84 -6.47 10.34 4.62
C GLU A 84 -6.79 10.96 3.25
N ILE A 85 -6.12 10.47 2.21
CA ILE A 85 -6.30 10.89 0.83
C ILE A 85 -7.14 9.83 0.12
N PHE A 86 -8.28 10.23 -0.41
CA PHE A 86 -9.12 9.33 -1.20
C PHE A 86 -8.39 8.84 -2.46
N ARG A 87 -8.55 7.56 -2.76
CA ARG A 87 -7.99 6.99 -3.98
C ARG A 87 -8.62 7.65 -5.20
N LYS A 88 -7.78 7.96 -6.17
CA LYS A 88 -8.25 8.40 -7.48
C LYS A 88 -9.00 7.25 -8.15
N GLU A 89 -10.13 7.59 -8.77
CA GLU A 89 -10.96 6.64 -9.52
C GLU A 89 -10.99 7.01 -11.00
N VAL A 90 -11.13 5.99 -11.83
CA VAL A 90 -11.40 6.14 -13.26
C VAL A 90 -12.62 5.29 -13.59
N GLY A 91 -13.67 5.94 -14.10
CA GLY A 91 -14.94 5.27 -14.38
C GLY A 91 -15.59 4.64 -13.14
N GLY A 92 -15.45 5.23 -11.94
CA GLY A 92 -15.99 4.70 -10.68
C GLY A 92 -15.21 3.52 -10.09
N VAL A 93 -14.06 3.18 -10.66
CA VAL A 93 -13.20 2.10 -10.18
C VAL A 93 -11.92 2.68 -9.57
N PRO A 94 -11.61 2.37 -8.29
CA PRO A 94 -10.38 2.82 -7.67
C PRO A 94 -9.13 2.31 -8.41
N ILE A 95 -8.19 3.21 -8.66
CA ILE A 95 -6.92 2.83 -9.28
C ILE A 95 -6.14 1.94 -8.31
N SER A 96 -5.78 0.75 -8.76
CA SER A 96 -4.98 -0.19 -8.00
C SER A 96 -3.84 -0.77 -8.82
N ALA A 97 -2.74 -1.09 -8.15
CA ALA A 97 -1.61 -1.77 -8.80
C ALA A 97 -2.01 -3.16 -9.36
N SER A 98 -3.03 -3.80 -8.80
CA SER A 98 -3.56 -5.08 -9.30
C SER A 98 -4.28 -4.89 -10.62
N LEU A 99 -5.11 -3.85 -10.74
CA LEU A 99 -5.79 -3.49 -11.99
C LEU A 99 -4.79 -3.17 -13.10
N VAL A 100 -3.80 -2.32 -12.80
CA VAL A 100 -2.75 -1.95 -13.76
C VAL A 100 -1.98 -3.19 -14.23
N ARG A 101 -1.53 -4.04 -13.31
CA ARG A 101 -0.82 -5.29 -13.68
C ARG A 101 -1.69 -6.25 -14.50
N LYS A 102 -2.99 -6.30 -14.21
CA LYS A 102 -3.93 -7.09 -14.99
C LYS A 102 -4.00 -6.58 -16.43
N ILE A 103 -4.18 -5.27 -16.63
CA ILE A 103 -4.24 -4.67 -17.98
C ILE A 103 -2.93 -4.93 -18.73
N ILE A 104 -1.78 -4.70 -18.10
CA ILE A 104 -0.47 -4.94 -18.71
C ILE A 104 -0.32 -6.41 -19.13
N ARG A 105 -0.71 -7.35 -18.28
CA ARG A 105 -0.59 -8.78 -18.57
C ARG A 105 -1.49 -9.22 -19.72
N ASP A 106 -2.74 -8.77 -19.70
CA ASP A 106 -3.79 -9.26 -20.59
C ASP A 106 -3.81 -8.52 -21.94
N GLN A 107 -3.36 -7.26 -21.97
CA GLN A 107 -3.50 -6.35 -23.11
C GLN A 107 -2.21 -5.61 -23.50
N GLY A 108 -1.15 -5.73 -22.69
CA GLY A 108 0.14 -5.11 -22.94
C GLY A 108 0.30 -3.71 -22.33
N PRO A 109 1.55 -3.16 -22.37
CA PRO A 109 1.88 -1.86 -21.78
C PRO A 109 1.39 -0.65 -22.58
N ASP A 110 0.94 -0.88 -23.82
CA ASP A 110 0.49 0.19 -24.72
C ASP A 110 -1.03 0.40 -24.69
N HIS A 111 -1.74 -0.32 -23.83
CA HIS A 111 -3.18 -0.21 -23.74
C HIS A 111 -3.63 1.21 -23.34
N PRO A 112 -4.55 1.87 -24.09
CA PRO A 112 -4.91 3.28 -23.87
C PRO A 112 -5.41 3.60 -22.48
N LEU A 113 -6.07 2.64 -21.80
CA LEU A 113 -6.57 2.84 -20.45
C LEU A 113 -5.44 3.14 -19.43
N LEU A 114 -4.22 2.66 -19.69
CA LEU A 114 -3.07 2.92 -18.82
C LEU A 114 -2.70 4.41 -18.78
N GLU A 115 -3.01 5.18 -19.82
CA GLU A 115 -2.75 6.64 -19.86
C GLU A 115 -3.61 7.41 -18.85
N SER A 116 -4.80 6.90 -18.54
CA SER A 116 -5.65 7.47 -17.50
C SER A 116 -5.31 7.00 -16.08
N LEU A 117 -4.63 5.87 -15.96
CA LEU A 117 -4.33 5.22 -14.68
C LEU A 117 -2.94 5.56 -14.13
N LEU A 118 -1.99 5.90 -15.01
CA LEU A 118 -0.58 6.05 -14.65
C LEU A 118 -0.03 7.44 -15.04
N PRO A 119 0.93 7.97 -14.28
CA PRO A 119 1.72 9.12 -14.70
C PRO A 119 2.52 8.83 -15.98
N GLN A 120 2.73 9.85 -16.80
CA GLN A 120 3.48 9.74 -18.05
C GLN A 120 4.90 9.18 -17.84
N THR A 121 5.56 9.54 -16.75
CA THR A 121 6.89 9.03 -16.40
C THR A 121 6.89 7.51 -16.20
N THR A 122 5.84 6.98 -15.55
CA THR A 122 5.68 5.52 -15.36
C THR A 122 5.39 4.81 -16.67
N LEU A 123 4.55 5.41 -17.53
CA LEU A 123 4.27 4.85 -18.86
C LEU A 123 5.51 4.78 -19.73
N SER A 124 6.29 5.87 -19.78
CA SER A 124 7.55 5.91 -20.52
C SER A 124 8.53 4.85 -20.05
N TRP A 125 8.63 4.66 -18.73
CA TRP A 125 9.48 3.61 -18.17
C TRP A 125 8.96 2.20 -18.51
N LEU A 126 7.65 1.95 -18.40
CA LEU A 126 7.06 0.64 -18.74
C LEU A 126 7.26 0.26 -20.22
N ARG A 127 7.44 1.26 -21.10
CA ARG A 127 7.71 1.10 -22.54
C ARG A 127 9.19 1.01 -22.87
N SER A 128 10.08 1.19 -21.88
CA SER A 128 11.52 1.09 -22.07
C SER A 128 12.04 -0.35 -21.88
N ASP A 129 13.23 -0.61 -22.40
CA ASP A 129 13.92 -1.90 -22.23
C ASP A 129 14.23 -2.21 -20.75
N GLU A 130 14.41 -1.19 -19.94
CA GLU A 130 14.66 -1.33 -18.50
C GLU A 130 13.51 -2.02 -17.75
N ALA A 131 12.28 -1.88 -18.23
CA ALA A 131 11.11 -2.53 -17.65
C ALA A 131 11.01 -4.04 -17.97
N GLY A 132 11.83 -4.56 -18.88
CA GLY A 132 11.79 -5.94 -19.34
C GLY A 132 11.64 -6.99 -18.24
N PRO A 133 12.51 -7.02 -17.21
CA PRO A 133 12.41 -7.97 -16.11
C PRO A 133 11.12 -7.86 -15.30
N VAL A 134 10.58 -6.65 -15.14
CA VAL A 134 9.32 -6.41 -14.43
C VAL A 134 8.14 -6.86 -15.27
N MET A 135 8.17 -6.59 -16.57
CA MET A 135 7.14 -7.02 -17.52
C MET A 135 7.04 -8.55 -17.58
N GLU A 136 8.17 -9.24 -17.61
CA GLU A 136 8.20 -10.69 -17.56
C GLU A 136 7.62 -11.24 -16.26
N LYS A 137 7.94 -10.63 -15.12
CA LYS A 137 7.39 -10.99 -13.81
C LYS A 137 5.87 -10.78 -13.75
N ILE A 138 5.34 -9.73 -14.38
CA ILE A 138 3.89 -9.49 -14.49
C ILE A 138 3.22 -10.57 -15.33
N ARG A 139 3.80 -10.96 -16.45
CA ARG A 139 3.26 -12.01 -17.35
C ARG A 139 3.25 -13.39 -16.70
N ARG A 140 4.28 -13.73 -15.93
CA ARG A 140 4.38 -15.03 -15.24
C ARG A 140 3.43 -15.19 -14.05
N ARG A 141 2.88 -14.11 -13.51
CA ARG A 141 1.94 -14.19 -12.38
C ARG A 141 0.60 -14.73 -12.86
N SER A 142 0.18 -15.89 -12.31
CA SER A 142 -1.17 -16.41 -12.48
C SER A 142 -2.25 -15.40 -12.08
N PRO A 143 -3.38 -15.35 -12.78
CA PRO A 143 -4.50 -14.45 -12.50
C PRO A 143 -5.05 -14.55 -11.07
N GLU A 144 -4.91 -15.71 -10.45
CA GLU A 144 -5.53 -16.08 -9.17
C GLU A 144 -4.66 -15.83 -7.92
N ALA A 145 -3.42 -15.38 -8.08
CA ALA A 145 -2.64 -15.02 -6.89
C ALA A 145 -3.18 -13.71 -6.31
N PRO A 146 -3.91 -13.72 -5.17
CA PRO A 146 -4.37 -12.49 -4.54
C PRO A 146 -3.15 -11.62 -4.23
N ALA A 147 -3.32 -10.30 -4.34
CA ALA A 147 -2.29 -9.36 -3.92
C ALA A 147 -1.79 -9.77 -2.53
N ARG A 148 -0.47 -9.92 -2.37
CA ARG A 148 0.10 -10.24 -1.06
C ARG A 148 -0.34 -9.14 -0.10
N GLY A 149 -1.26 -9.46 0.80
CA GLY A 149 -1.73 -8.55 1.83
C GLY A 149 -3.23 -8.25 1.88
N CYS A 150 -4.04 -8.56 0.86
CA CYS A 150 -5.47 -8.27 0.91
C CYS A 150 -6.33 -9.49 0.55
N VAL A 151 -7.16 -9.93 1.49
CA VAL A 151 -8.20 -10.96 1.26
C VAL A 151 -9.55 -10.30 1.42
N THR A 152 -10.32 -10.26 0.35
CA THR A 152 -11.75 -9.93 0.42
C THR A 152 -12.45 -10.97 1.27
N GLY A 153 -12.95 -10.54 2.43
CA GLY A 153 -13.81 -11.37 3.26
C GLY A 153 -15.21 -11.41 2.64
N ASN A 154 -15.53 -12.43 1.86
CA ASN A 154 -16.92 -12.81 1.69
C ASN A 154 -17.36 -13.53 2.97
N GLY A 155 -18.09 -12.80 3.82
CA GLY A 155 -18.89 -13.41 4.87
C GLY A 155 -20.14 -13.99 4.24
N THR A 156 -20.35 -15.27 4.43
CA THR A 156 -21.67 -15.88 4.33
C THR A 156 -21.97 -16.54 5.67
N THR A 157 -23.06 -16.04 6.28
CA THR A 157 -23.88 -16.55 7.40
C THR A 157 -23.18 -17.04 8.62
#